data_f7ec6f840885d974e27ce2833053fbac
#
_entry.id   f7ec6f840885d974e27ce2833053fbac
#
_cell.length_a   1.000
_cell.length_b   1.000
_cell.length_c   1.000
_cell.angle_alpha   90.00
_cell.angle_beta   90.00
_cell.angle_gamma   90.00
#
_symmetry.space_group_name_H-M   'P 1'
#
loop_
_entity.id
_entity.type
_entity.pdbx_description
1 polymer ?
#
loop_
_entity_poly.entity_id
_entity_poly.type
_entity_poly.pdbx_seq_one_letter_code
_entity_poly.pdbx_strand_id
1 'polypeptide(L)'
;MAAKDVKFGRDAREGILRGVDTLANAVKVTLGPKGRNVVIDKSFGAPRITKDGVTVAKEIELKDKFENMGAQMIKEVASKANDTAGDGTTTATVLAQAIVNEGMKSVAAGMNPMDLKRGIDIAVAKVVEDLKGRSKDVAGSSEIAQVGIISANGDTEVGEKIAEAMEKVGKEGVITVEEAKGLEFELDVVEGMQFDRGYLSPYFITNPEKMTVELENPYILIHEKKLSNLQAMLPVLEAAVQSGRPLLIIAEDIEGEALATLVVNKLRGGLKVAAVKAPGFGDRRKAMLQDIAILTKGEMISEDLGIKLENVTLGMLGQAKKVTIDKDNTTIVDGAGEADDIKARVNEIRTQIDNTSSDYDREKLQERLAKLAGGVAVIKVGGATEVEVKERKDRVDDALHATRAAVEEGIVPGGGTALLYATKALAGLTGANEDQTRGIDIVRKAITAPVRQIAQNAGHDGAVISGKLMDANDETLGFNAATDTYENLVAAGVIDPTKVVRTALQDAASVAGLLITTEAAITEKPEDKPAAPAMPDMGGMGGMGF
;
A
#
# COMPACT_ATOMS: atom_id res chain seq x y z
N MET A 1 29.67 6.49 -19.95
CA MET A 1 28.19 6.59 -19.99
C MET A 1 27.71 5.75 -21.17
N ALA A 2 26.74 4.87 -20.97
CA ALA A 2 26.13 4.10 -22.06
C ALA A 2 25.48 5.05 -23.07
N ALA A 3 25.54 4.72 -24.36
CA ALA A 3 24.87 5.47 -25.41
C ALA A 3 23.36 5.48 -25.18
N LYS A 4 22.69 6.58 -25.53
CA LYS A 4 21.24 6.71 -25.37
C LYS A 4 20.55 6.59 -26.73
N ASP A 5 19.38 5.98 -26.73
CA ASP A 5 18.42 5.99 -27.83
C ASP A 5 17.33 6.99 -27.53
N VAL A 6 17.00 7.85 -28.49
CA VAL A 6 16.07 8.96 -28.31
C VAL A 6 15.00 8.90 -29.39
N LYS A 7 13.73 8.85 -28.98
CA LYS A 7 12.57 8.96 -29.89
C LYS A 7 11.78 10.23 -29.57
N PHE A 8 11.17 10.79 -30.59
CA PHE A 8 10.39 12.03 -30.48
C PHE A 8 8.98 11.84 -31.02
N GLY A 9 8.10 12.72 -30.60
CA GLY A 9 6.76 12.90 -31.15
C GLY A 9 5.96 11.58 -31.17
N ARG A 10 5.47 11.25 -32.35
CA ARG A 10 4.61 10.08 -32.57
C ARG A 10 5.30 8.74 -32.19
N ASP A 11 6.55 8.55 -32.59
CA ASP A 11 7.26 7.27 -32.36
C ASP A 11 7.48 6.99 -30.88
N ALA A 12 7.76 8.04 -30.09
CA ALA A 12 7.88 7.95 -28.65
C ALA A 12 6.53 7.57 -28.01
N ARG A 13 5.46 8.30 -28.39
CA ARG A 13 4.11 8.09 -27.85
C ARG A 13 3.54 6.71 -28.19
N GLU A 14 3.70 6.22 -29.42
CA GLU A 14 3.22 4.89 -29.80
C GLU A 14 3.90 3.76 -29.02
N GLY A 15 5.21 3.87 -28.79
CA GLY A 15 5.93 2.90 -27.95
C GLY A 15 5.38 2.88 -26.52
N ILE A 16 5.30 4.06 -25.89
CA ILE A 16 4.75 4.22 -24.53
C ILE A 16 3.33 3.67 -24.45
N LEU A 17 2.46 4.00 -25.41
CA LEU A 17 1.06 3.57 -25.42
C LEU A 17 0.92 2.04 -25.48
N ARG A 18 1.73 1.36 -26.31
CA ARG A 18 1.73 -0.11 -26.35
C ARG A 18 2.11 -0.72 -24.99
N GLY A 19 3.06 -0.11 -24.29
CA GLY A 19 3.42 -0.53 -22.93
C GLY A 19 2.28 -0.35 -21.93
N VAL A 20 1.63 0.81 -21.95
CA VAL A 20 0.43 1.09 -21.15
C VAL A 20 -0.66 0.04 -21.40
N ASP A 21 -0.97 -0.22 -22.68
CA ASP A 21 -2.01 -1.18 -23.03
C ASP A 21 -1.65 -2.61 -22.64
N THR A 22 -0.39 -3.01 -22.80
CA THR A 22 0.07 -4.36 -22.44
C THR A 22 -0.13 -4.63 -20.94
N LEU A 23 0.32 -3.71 -20.10
CA LEU A 23 0.18 -3.87 -18.66
C LEU A 23 -1.30 -3.78 -18.24
N ALA A 24 -2.01 -2.73 -18.68
CA ALA A 24 -3.38 -2.52 -18.27
C ALA A 24 -4.31 -3.66 -18.73
N ASN A 25 -4.08 -4.24 -19.91
CA ASN A 25 -4.85 -5.39 -20.38
C ASN A 25 -4.63 -6.64 -19.55
N ALA A 26 -3.43 -6.85 -19.00
CA ALA A 26 -3.15 -7.96 -18.10
C ALA A 26 -3.81 -7.76 -16.72
N VAL A 27 -3.84 -6.52 -16.22
CA VAL A 27 -4.40 -6.20 -14.90
C VAL A 27 -5.94 -6.17 -14.92
N LYS A 28 -6.56 -5.52 -15.92
CA LYS A 28 -8.02 -5.28 -15.94
C LYS A 28 -8.89 -6.54 -15.97
N VAL A 29 -8.34 -7.71 -16.35
CA VAL A 29 -9.09 -8.99 -16.35
C VAL A 29 -9.46 -9.46 -14.95
N THR A 30 -8.80 -8.91 -13.92
CA THR A 30 -9.05 -9.24 -12.52
C THR A 30 -10.18 -8.43 -11.90
N LEU A 31 -10.65 -7.34 -12.57
CA LEU A 31 -11.59 -6.38 -12.01
C LEU A 31 -13.00 -6.95 -11.82
N GLY A 32 -13.57 -6.73 -10.63
CA GLY A 32 -14.94 -7.04 -10.29
C GLY A 32 -15.18 -8.50 -9.86
N PRO A 33 -16.43 -8.84 -9.46
CA PRO A 33 -16.75 -10.13 -8.84
C PRO A 33 -16.54 -11.32 -9.79
N LYS A 34 -16.70 -11.12 -11.10
CA LYS A 34 -16.40 -12.14 -12.14
C LYS A 34 -15.04 -11.94 -12.80
N GLY A 35 -14.15 -11.15 -12.18
CA GLY A 35 -12.76 -11.03 -12.56
C GLY A 35 -12.03 -12.38 -12.46
N ARG A 36 -11.02 -12.57 -13.32
CA ARG A 36 -10.28 -13.84 -13.46
C ARG A 36 -8.89 -13.75 -12.90
N ASN A 37 -8.34 -14.90 -12.53
CA ASN A 37 -6.96 -14.99 -12.06
C ASN A 37 -5.96 -14.78 -13.19
N VAL A 38 -4.81 -14.23 -12.84
CA VAL A 38 -3.60 -14.17 -13.67
C VAL A 38 -2.59 -15.16 -13.12
N VAL A 39 -1.95 -15.93 -14.01
CA VAL A 39 -0.87 -16.84 -13.66
C VAL A 39 0.45 -16.18 -13.96
N ILE A 40 1.33 -16.16 -12.99
CA ILE A 40 2.65 -15.52 -13.05
C ILE A 40 3.72 -16.59 -12.92
N ASP A 41 4.64 -16.66 -13.89
CA ASP A 41 5.81 -17.54 -13.82
C ASP A 41 6.78 -17.07 -12.73
N LYS A 42 7.41 -18.02 -12.06
CA LYS A 42 8.44 -17.76 -11.04
C LYS A 42 9.73 -18.44 -11.44
N SER A 43 10.85 -17.75 -11.24
CA SER A 43 12.19 -18.30 -11.52
C SER A 43 12.49 -19.56 -10.69
N PHE A 44 11.85 -19.69 -9.53
CA PHE A 44 11.94 -20.87 -8.65
C PHE A 44 10.58 -21.13 -7.98
N GLY A 45 10.19 -22.42 -7.93
CA GLY A 45 8.94 -22.84 -7.32
C GLY A 45 7.77 -22.93 -8.30
N ALA A 46 6.55 -23.08 -7.78
CA ALA A 46 5.33 -23.14 -8.57
C ALA A 46 4.93 -21.74 -9.07
N PRO A 47 4.25 -21.64 -10.25
CA PRO A 47 3.66 -20.39 -10.70
C PRO A 47 2.72 -19.79 -9.64
N ARG A 48 2.74 -18.45 -9.50
CA ARG A 48 1.82 -17.73 -8.62
C ARG A 48 0.50 -17.48 -9.36
N ILE A 49 -0.61 -17.71 -8.68
CA ILE A 49 -1.95 -17.38 -9.18
C ILE A 49 -2.49 -16.26 -8.29
N THR A 50 -2.96 -15.17 -8.90
CA THR A 50 -3.46 -14.02 -8.15
C THR A 50 -4.55 -13.28 -8.90
N LYS A 51 -5.42 -12.56 -8.17
CA LYS A 51 -6.34 -11.53 -8.67
C LYS A 51 -5.91 -10.12 -8.28
N ASP A 52 -4.88 -9.97 -7.43
CA ASP A 52 -4.40 -8.67 -7.01
C ASP A 52 -3.73 -7.93 -8.17
N GLY A 53 -4.29 -6.73 -8.47
CA GLY A 53 -3.84 -5.90 -9.60
C GLY A 53 -2.44 -5.37 -9.43
N VAL A 54 -2.01 -4.99 -8.21
CA VAL A 54 -0.66 -4.48 -7.98
C VAL A 54 0.40 -5.57 -8.12
N THR A 55 0.11 -6.77 -7.66
CA THR A 55 1.00 -7.94 -7.85
C THR A 55 1.18 -8.24 -9.35
N VAL A 56 0.07 -8.27 -10.11
CA VAL A 56 0.16 -8.48 -11.57
C VAL A 56 0.97 -7.37 -12.24
N ALA A 57 0.74 -6.10 -11.88
CA ALA A 57 1.45 -4.96 -12.44
C ALA A 57 2.95 -5.02 -12.14
N LYS A 58 3.36 -5.40 -10.93
CA LYS A 58 4.76 -5.48 -10.50
C LYS A 58 5.58 -6.49 -11.30
N GLU A 59 4.98 -7.57 -11.77
CA GLU A 59 5.68 -8.64 -12.49
C GLU A 59 5.87 -8.36 -13.99
N ILE A 60 5.20 -7.33 -14.53
CA ILE A 60 5.29 -7.03 -15.95
C ILE A 60 6.54 -6.20 -16.26
N GLU A 61 7.42 -6.77 -17.06
CA GLU A 61 8.59 -6.13 -17.64
C GLU A 61 8.69 -6.45 -19.12
N LEU A 62 8.87 -5.42 -19.97
CA LEU A 62 8.86 -5.56 -21.42
C LEU A 62 10.27 -5.41 -22.00
N LYS A 63 10.56 -6.19 -23.06
CA LYS A 63 11.87 -6.16 -23.72
C LYS A 63 12.16 -4.83 -24.42
N ASP A 64 11.16 -4.27 -25.11
CA ASP A 64 11.29 -2.96 -25.74
C ASP A 64 11.34 -1.89 -24.66
N LYS A 65 12.42 -1.12 -24.62
CA LYS A 65 12.65 -0.12 -23.58
C LYS A 65 11.61 1.01 -23.58
N PHE A 66 11.09 1.39 -24.76
CA PHE A 66 10.07 2.43 -24.88
C PHE A 66 8.69 1.92 -24.44
N GLU A 67 8.35 0.68 -24.78
CA GLU A 67 7.15 0.03 -24.28
C GLU A 67 7.25 -0.17 -22.75
N ASN A 68 8.42 -0.60 -22.27
CA ASN A 68 8.63 -0.79 -20.84
C ASN A 68 8.48 0.51 -20.05
N MET A 69 8.86 1.67 -20.59
CA MET A 69 8.61 2.97 -19.93
C MET A 69 7.11 3.21 -19.73
N GLY A 70 6.27 2.92 -20.73
CA GLY A 70 4.82 3.01 -20.60
C GLY A 70 4.26 2.06 -19.54
N ALA A 71 4.72 0.81 -19.53
CA ALA A 71 4.35 -0.17 -18.52
C ALA A 71 4.77 0.28 -17.11
N GLN A 72 6.00 0.77 -16.92
CA GLN A 72 6.49 1.24 -15.63
C GLN A 72 5.69 2.45 -15.09
N MET A 73 5.25 3.36 -15.96
CA MET A 73 4.41 4.49 -15.54
C MET A 73 3.04 4.03 -15.03
N ILE A 74 2.43 3.01 -15.65
CA ILE A 74 1.16 2.45 -15.14
C ILE A 74 1.38 1.59 -13.90
N LYS A 75 2.52 0.89 -13.78
CA LYS A 75 2.92 0.21 -12.54
C LYS A 75 2.99 1.20 -11.37
N GLU A 76 3.53 2.40 -11.60
CA GLU A 76 3.58 3.46 -10.59
C GLU A 76 2.17 3.90 -10.14
N VAL A 77 1.19 4.00 -11.06
CA VAL A 77 -0.21 4.28 -10.71
C VAL A 77 -0.77 3.24 -9.77
N ALA A 78 -0.60 1.95 -10.09
CA ALA A 78 -1.10 0.86 -9.26
C ALA A 78 -0.42 0.84 -7.88
N SER A 79 0.91 1.03 -7.84
CA SER A 79 1.67 1.06 -6.59
C SER A 79 1.26 2.23 -5.70
N LYS A 80 1.08 3.43 -6.27
CA LYS A 80 0.70 4.62 -5.52
C LYS A 80 -0.73 4.53 -4.97
N ALA A 81 -1.68 3.99 -5.74
CA ALA A 81 -3.03 3.73 -5.26
C ALA A 81 -3.02 2.76 -4.07
N ASN A 82 -2.21 1.69 -4.16
CA ASN A 82 -2.00 0.77 -3.05
C ASN A 82 -1.41 1.47 -1.82
N ASP A 83 -0.36 2.25 -2.00
CA ASP A 83 0.33 2.95 -0.90
C ASP A 83 -0.56 3.96 -0.17
N THR A 84 -1.50 4.62 -0.90
CA THR A 84 -2.33 5.69 -0.35
C THR A 84 -3.64 5.19 0.24
N ALA A 85 -4.27 4.20 -0.42
CA ALA A 85 -5.60 3.71 -0.06
C ALA A 85 -5.65 2.21 0.24
N GLY A 86 -4.57 1.48 -0.05
CA GLY A 86 -4.43 0.04 0.18
C GLY A 86 -5.28 -0.84 -0.73
N ASP A 87 -6.08 -0.24 -1.62
CA ASP A 87 -6.97 -0.91 -2.56
C ASP A 87 -7.18 -0.03 -3.82
N GLY A 88 -7.97 -0.50 -4.80
CA GLY A 88 -8.32 0.25 -6.01
C GLY A 88 -7.24 0.23 -7.10
N THR A 89 -6.23 -0.60 -6.98
CA THR A 89 -5.09 -0.70 -7.91
C THR A 89 -5.52 -1.03 -9.34
N THR A 90 -6.44 -1.96 -9.50
CA THR A 90 -7.01 -2.34 -10.80
C THR A 90 -7.88 -1.22 -11.39
N THR A 91 -8.70 -0.57 -10.57
CA THR A 91 -9.51 0.58 -10.99
C THR A 91 -8.64 1.74 -11.46
N ALA A 92 -7.57 2.06 -10.72
CA ALA A 92 -6.61 3.09 -11.08
C ALA A 92 -5.91 2.79 -12.42
N THR A 93 -5.52 1.54 -12.64
CA THR A 93 -4.93 1.07 -13.91
C THR A 93 -5.90 1.22 -15.09
N VAL A 94 -7.16 0.84 -14.91
CA VAL A 94 -8.21 0.98 -15.96
C VAL A 94 -8.48 2.45 -16.27
N LEU A 95 -8.56 3.31 -15.27
CA LEU A 95 -8.73 4.75 -15.44
C LEU A 95 -7.54 5.38 -16.16
N ALA A 96 -6.31 5.03 -15.76
CA ALA A 96 -5.11 5.53 -16.40
C ALA A 96 -5.05 5.15 -17.88
N GLN A 97 -5.30 3.88 -18.21
CA GLN A 97 -5.38 3.43 -19.60
C GLN A 97 -6.42 4.23 -20.39
N ALA A 98 -7.62 4.42 -19.83
CA ALA A 98 -8.69 5.13 -20.51
C ALA A 98 -8.34 6.61 -20.76
N ILE A 99 -7.76 7.30 -19.77
CA ILE A 99 -7.33 8.71 -19.90
C ILE A 99 -6.20 8.84 -20.93
N VAL A 100 -5.18 7.96 -20.87
CA VAL A 100 -4.05 7.98 -21.82
C VAL A 100 -4.55 7.73 -23.24
N ASN A 101 -5.39 6.72 -23.45
CA ASN A 101 -5.91 6.38 -24.78
C ASN A 101 -6.75 7.53 -25.40
N GLU A 102 -7.65 8.14 -24.63
CA GLU A 102 -8.44 9.28 -25.14
C GLU A 102 -7.58 10.54 -25.32
N GLY A 103 -6.61 10.78 -24.40
CA GLY A 103 -5.68 11.90 -24.51
C GLY A 103 -4.76 11.80 -25.72
N MET A 104 -4.17 10.64 -25.96
CA MET A 104 -3.29 10.42 -27.12
C MET A 104 -4.01 10.59 -28.46
N LYS A 105 -5.30 10.23 -28.55
CA LYS A 105 -6.13 10.52 -29.74
C LYS A 105 -6.25 12.02 -29.97
N SER A 106 -6.46 12.80 -28.91
CA SER A 106 -6.60 14.25 -29.00
C SER A 106 -5.29 14.95 -29.37
N VAL A 107 -4.14 14.47 -28.82
CA VAL A 107 -2.80 14.94 -29.20
C VAL A 107 -2.50 14.60 -30.67
N ALA A 108 -2.84 13.41 -31.14
CA ALA A 108 -2.69 13.01 -32.54
C ALA A 108 -3.55 13.85 -33.48
N ALA A 109 -4.68 14.39 -33.00
CA ALA A 109 -5.53 15.33 -33.73
C ALA A 109 -4.99 16.78 -33.72
N GLY A 110 -3.82 17.04 -33.11
CA GLY A 110 -3.17 18.36 -33.10
C GLY A 110 -3.54 19.27 -31.95
N MET A 111 -4.25 18.79 -30.93
CA MET A 111 -4.60 19.57 -29.74
C MET A 111 -3.38 19.80 -28.84
N ASN A 112 -3.36 20.92 -28.12
CA ASN A 112 -2.26 21.27 -27.23
C ASN A 112 -2.24 20.34 -25.98
N PRO A 113 -1.20 19.51 -25.79
CA PRO A 113 -1.14 18.55 -24.69
C PRO A 113 -1.20 19.21 -23.31
N MET A 114 -0.62 20.41 -23.16
CA MET A 114 -0.59 21.12 -21.87
C MET A 114 -1.99 21.65 -21.50
N ASP A 115 -2.78 22.10 -22.50
CA ASP A 115 -4.16 22.52 -22.26
C ASP A 115 -5.08 21.33 -22.03
N LEU A 116 -4.88 20.23 -22.75
CA LEU A 116 -5.56 18.95 -22.43
C LEU A 116 -5.35 18.55 -20.98
N LYS A 117 -4.09 18.59 -20.51
CA LYS A 117 -3.77 18.29 -19.10
C LYS A 117 -4.48 19.23 -18.13
N ARG A 118 -4.50 20.54 -18.38
CA ARG A 118 -5.23 21.50 -17.53
C ARG A 118 -6.73 21.18 -17.47
N GLY A 119 -7.32 20.80 -18.59
CA GLY A 119 -8.72 20.35 -18.66
C GLY A 119 -8.96 19.07 -17.86
N ILE A 120 -8.05 18.11 -17.93
CA ILE A 120 -8.09 16.89 -17.13
C ILE A 120 -8.03 17.24 -15.63
N ASP A 121 -7.11 18.10 -15.21
CA ASP A 121 -6.96 18.52 -13.81
C ASP A 121 -8.25 19.19 -13.28
N ILE A 122 -8.89 20.06 -14.07
CA ILE A 122 -10.18 20.71 -13.73
C ILE A 122 -11.27 19.66 -13.54
N ALA A 123 -11.38 18.71 -14.46
CA ALA A 123 -12.42 17.67 -14.40
C ALA A 123 -12.23 16.75 -13.20
N VAL A 124 -10.99 16.32 -12.92
CA VAL A 124 -10.67 15.46 -11.78
C VAL A 124 -11.02 16.14 -10.46
N ALA A 125 -10.65 17.43 -10.30
CA ALA A 125 -11.02 18.20 -9.10
C ALA A 125 -12.55 18.22 -8.90
N LYS A 126 -13.32 18.42 -9.98
CA LYS A 126 -14.78 18.46 -9.93
C LYS A 126 -15.40 17.10 -9.59
N VAL A 127 -14.88 16.00 -10.16
CA VAL A 127 -15.32 14.64 -9.84
C VAL A 127 -15.02 14.29 -8.39
N VAL A 128 -13.85 14.65 -7.89
CA VAL A 128 -13.48 14.41 -6.48
C VAL A 128 -14.38 15.18 -5.51
N GLU A 129 -14.73 16.43 -5.83
CA GLU A 129 -15.70 17.22 -5.06
C GLU A 129 -17.08 16.52 -5.03
N ASP A 130 -17.57 16.05 -6.19
CA ASP A 130 -18.83 15.34 -6.30
C ASP A 130 -18.84 14.03 -5.51
N LEU A 131 -17.78 13.21 -5.61
CA LEU A 131 -17.63 11.96 -4.85
C LEU A 131 -17.66 12.21 -3.34
N LYS A 132 -16.95 13.23 -2.87
CA LYS A 132 -16.96 13.62 -1.45
C LYS A 132 -18.34 14.08 -0.99
N GLY A 133 -19.06 14.84 -1.84
CA GLY A 133 -20.42 15.29 -1.55
C GLY A 133 -21.47 14.18 -1.48
N ARG A 134 -21.22 13.06 -2.15
CA ARG A 134 -22.09 11.86 -2.14
C ARG A 134 -21.68 10.82 -1.12
N SER A 135 -20.51 10.98 -0.52
CA SER A 135 -20.00 10.03 0.47
C SER A 135 -20.92 9.94 1.69
N LYS A 136 -21.15 8.73 2.16
CA LYS A 136 -21.90 8.44 3.39
C LYS A 136 -20.95 7.90 4.43
N ASP A 137 -20.99 8.46 5.63
CA ASP A 137 -20.18 7.95 6.74
C ASP A 137 -20.55 6.51 7.09
N VAL A 138 -19.55 5.72 7.43
CA VAL A 138 -19.73 4.35 7.93
C VAL A 138 -20.12 4.42 9.40
N ALA A 139 -21.38 4.06 9.70
CA ALA A 139 -21.96 4.24 11.03
C ALA A 139 -21.83 3.00 11.91
N GLY A 140 -21.81 1.78 11.35
CA GLY A 140 -21.92 0.55 12.11
C GLY A 140 -21.04 -0.60 11.67
N SER A 141 -20.93 -1.62 12.54
CA SER A 141 -20.17 -2.85 12.31
C SER A 141 -20.64 -3.60 11.04
N SER A 142 -21.94 -3.53 10.73
CA SER A 142 -22.51 -4.17 9.53
C SER A 142 -21.99 -3.54 8.22
N GLU A 143 -21.85 -2.22 8.14
CA GLU A 143 -21.31 -1.53 6.97
C GLU A 143 -19.80 -1.79 6.83
N ILE A 144 -19.09 -1.85 7.95
CA ILE A 144 -17.68 -2.25 8.01
C ILE A 144 -17.52 -3.66 7.44
N ALA A 145 -18.33 -4.62 7.87
CA ALA A 145 -18.32 -5.98 7.36
C ALA A 145 -18.60 -6.03 5.85
N GLN A 146 -19.58 -5.24 5.36
CA GLN A 146 -19.90 -5.17 3.93
C GLN A 146 -18.72 -4.68 3.07
N VAL A 147 -18.01 -3.63 3.50
CA VAL A 147 -16.79 -3.17 2.81
C VAL A 147 -15.75 -4.28 2.77
N GLY A 148 -15.49 -4.92 3.92
CA GLY A 148 -14.56 -6.03 4.01
C GLY A 148 -14.93 -7.21 3.09
N ILE A 149 -16.21 -7.59 3.03
CA ILE A 149 -16.73 -8.64 2.15
C ILE A 149 -16.48 -8.30 0.67
N ILE A 150 -16.81 -7.07 0.25
CA ILE A 150 -16.64 -6.65 -1.15
C ILE A 150 -15.16 -6.64 -1.54
N SER A 151 -14.31 -6.05 -0.73
CA SER A 151 -12.86 -6.01 -0.99
C SER A 151 -12.23 -7.41 -0.95
N ALA A 152 -12.76 -8.31 -0.11
CA ALA A 152 -12.37 -9.72 -0.07
C ALA A 152 -13.01 -10.59 -1.18
N ASN A 153 -13.53 -9.99 -2.26
CA ASN A 153 -14.18 -10.71 -3.37
C ASN A 153 -15.40 -11.56 -2.96
N GLY A 154 -16.17 -11.11 -1.99
CA GLY A 154 -17.39 -11.77 -1.50
C GLY A 154 -17.17 -12.77 -0.36
N ASP A 155 -15.96 -12.81 0.22
CA ASP A 155 -15.65 -13.66 1.36
C ASP A 155 -16.25 -13.06 2.65
N THR A 156 -17.38 -13.64 3.11
CA THR A 156 -18.10 -13.18 4.29
C THR A 156 -17.31 -13.36 5.58
N GLU A 157 -16.53 -14.44 5.69
CA GLU A 157 -15.74 -14.73 6.88
C GLU A 157 -14.68 -13.63 7.11
N VAL A 158 -14.02 -13.20 6.05
CA VAL A 158 -13.03 -12.11 6.08
C VAL A 158 -13.67 -10.80 6.56
N GLY A 159 -14.79 -10.40 5.96
CA GLY A 159 -15.44 -9.14 6.32
C GLY A 159 -15.95 -9.12 7.76
N GLU A 160 -16.55 -10.22 8.23
CA GLU A 160 -17.01 -10.36 9.60
C GLU A 160 -15.85 -10.32 10.60
N LYS A 161 -14.72 -10.97 10.31
CA LYS A 161 -13.55 -10.94 11.18
C LYS A 161 -12.89 -9.56 11.26
N ILE A 162 -12.85 -8.80 10.16
CA ILE A 162 -12.38 -7.42 10.18
C ILE A 162 -13.30 -6.53 11.02
N ALA A 163 -14.62 -6.67 10.87
CA ALA A 163 -15.57 -5.91 11.66
C ALA A 163 -15.47 -6.24 13.16
N GLU A 164 -15.35 -7.53 13.51
CA GLU A 164 -15.11 -7.99 14.88
C GLU A 164 -13.80 -7.42 15.46
N ALA A 165 -12.74 -7.41 14.66
CA ALA A 165 -11.45 -6.83 15.05
C ALA A 165 -11.57 -5.33 15.34
N MET A 166 -12.23 -4.57 14.43
CA MET A 166 -12.45 -3.14 14.62
C MET A 166 -13.34 -2.80 15.81
N GLU A 167 -14.31 -3.65 16.13
CA GLU A 167 -15.14 -3.48 17.32
C GLU A 167 -14.33 -3.65 18.60
N LYS A 168 -13.39 -4.62 18.62
CA LYS A 168 -12.56 -4.90 19.80
C LYS A 168 -11.50 -3.82 20.07
N VAL A 169 -10.82 -3.34 19.02
CA VAL A 169 -9.72 -2.37 19.17
C VAL A 169 -10.14 -0.91 18.89
N GLY A 170 -11.36 -0.70 18.41
CA GLY A 170 -11.87 0.61 18.01
C GLY A 170 -11.45 1.03 16.60
N LYS A 171 -12.04 2.13 16.11
CA LYS A 171 -11.81 2.64 14.74
C LYS A 171 -10.35 3.02 14.47
N GLU A 172 -9.67 3.54 15.48
CA GLU A 172 -8.24 3.93 15.43
C GLU A 172 -7.31 2.78 15.85
N GLY A 173 -7.86 1.61 16.16
CA GLY A 173 -7.11 0.47 16.67
C GLY A 173 -6.24 -0.19 15.60
N VAL A 174 -5.18 -0.82 16.06
CA VAL A 174 -4.24 -1.52 15.20
C VAL A 174 -4.73 -2.94 14.93
N ILE A 175 -4.81 -3.31 13.65
CA ILE A 175 -5.14 -4.66 13.22
C ILE A 175 -4.00 -5.15 12.33
N THR A 176 -3.48 -6.33 12.59
CA THR A 176 -2.45 -7.00 11.80
C THR A 176 -2.94 -8.35 11.31
N VAL A 177 -2.36 -8.82 10.20
CA VAL A 177 -2.71 -10.11 9.60
C VAL A 177 -1.50 -11.03 9.64
N GLU A 178 -1.66 -12.20 10.25
CA GLU A 178 -0.61 -13.21 10.37
C GLU A 178 -1.05 -14.55 9.75
N GLU A 179 -0.09 -15.41 9.49
CA GLU A 179 -0.35 -16.77 9.03
C GLU A 179 -0.67 -17.67 10.22
N ALA A 180 -1.79 -18.40 10.17
CA ALA A 180 -2.12 -19.43 11.14
C ALA A 180 -1.43 -20.74 10.80
N LYS A 181 -1.22 -21.58 11.81
CA LYS A 181 -0.80 -22.99 11.62
C LYS A 181 -1.97 -23.93 11.34
N GLY A 182 -3.19 -23.46 11.57
CA GLY A 182 -4.44 -24.19 11.38
C GLY A 182 -5.12 -23.89 10.05
N LEU A 183 -6.34 -24.44 9.88
CA LEU A 183 -7.15 -24.24 8.67
C LEU A 183 -8.09 -23.04 8.78
N GLU A 184 -8.44 -22.65 9.99
CA GLU A 184 -9.47 -21.66 10.30
C GLU A 184 -8.90 -20.27 10.55
N PHE A 185 -9.77 -19.26 10.41
CA PHE A 185 -9.46 -17.90 10.85
C PHE A 185 -9.60 -17.78 12.36
N GLU A 186 -8.58 -17.20 13.00
CA GLU A 186 -8.60 -16.86 14.42
C GLU A 186 -8.44 -15.34 14.59
N LEU A 187 -9.05 -14.77 15.63
CA LEU A 187 -8.88 -13.39 16.01
C LEU A 187 -8.43 -13.30 17.46
N ASP A 188 -7.20 -12.85 17.66
CA ASP A 188 -6.65 -12.57 18.98
C ASP A 188 -6.50 -11.07 19.19
N VAL A 189 -6.70 -10.61 20.43
CA VAL A 189 -6.33 -9.26 20.84
C VAL A 189 -5.18 -9.37 21.83
N VAL A 190 -4.06 -8.76 21.49
CA VAL A 190 -2.82 -8.83 22.27
C VAL A 190 -2.34 -7.44 22.67
N GLU A 191 -1.50 -7.37 23.70
CA GLU A 191 -0.83 -6.13 24.06
C GLU A 191 0.10 -5.67 22.94
N GLY A 192 -0.02 -4.41 22.54
CA GLY A 192 0.75 -3.88 21.43
C GLY A 192 0.41 -2.44 21.12
N MET A 193 1.18 -1.83 20.24
CA MET A 193 0.93 -0.48 19.77
C MET A 193 1.56 -0.20 18.40
N GLN A 194 1.03 0.81 17.71
CA GLN A 194 1.63 1.36 16.50
C GLN A 194 1.99 2.84 16.71
N PHE A 195 3.09 3.26 16.10
CA PHE A 195 3.46 4.67 16.04
C PHE A 195 4.01 5.06 14.67
N ASP A 196 3.84 6.33 14.32
CA ASP A 196 4.07 6.89 12.98
C ASP A 196 5.56 7.19 12.77
N ARG A 197 6.39 6.16 12.71
CA ARG A 197 7.81 6.20 12.33
C ARG A 197 8.17 4.91 11.61
N GLY A 198 8.60 5.02 10.37
CA GLY A 198 9.08 3.91 9.59
C GLY A 198 10.58 3.68 9.73
N TYR A 199 11.10 2.74 8.97
CA TYR A 199 12.52 2.40 8.99
C TYR A 199 13.40 3.58 8.50
N LEU A 200 14.56 3.75 9.13
CA LEU A 200 15.51 4.82 8.78
C LEU A 200 16.25 4.56 7.46
N SER A 201 16.22 3.34 6.97
CA SER A 201 16.87 2.97 5.71
C SER A 201 16.14 1.80 5.05
N PRO A 202 15.90 1.86 3.72
CA PRO A 202 15.34 0.75 2.95
C PRO A 202 16.22 -0.52 3.01
N TYR A 203 17.50 -0.37 3.33
CA TYR A 203 18.39 -1.52 3.48
C TYR A 203 18.06 -2.39 4.70
N PHE A 204 17.21 -1.94 5.62
CA PHE A 204 16.70 -2.78 6.72
C PHE A 204 15.58 -3.73 6.29
N ILE A 205 14.96 -3.55 5.13
CA ILE A 205 13.87 -4.37 4.62
C ILE A 205 14.24 -5.86 4.64
N THR A 206 13.34 -6.67 5.18
CA THR A 206 13.44 -8.14 5.23
C THR A 206 12.46 -8.80 4.27
N ASN A 207 11.35 -8.13 3.95
CA ASN A 207 10.35 -8.57 2.99
C ASN A 207 10.28 -7.58 1.81
N PRO A 208 10.99 -7.85 0.70
CA PRO A 208 11.02 -6.94 -0.46
C PRO A 208 9.68 -6.84 -1.19
N GLU A 209 8.84 -7.87 -1.13
CA GLU A 209 7.52 -7.87 -1.81
C GLU A 209 6.59 -6.84 -1.16
N LYS A 210 6.59 -6.76 0.18
CA LYS A 210 5.78 -5.82 0.96
C LYS A 210 6.53 -4.52 1.34
N MET A 211 7.81 -4.42 1.02
CA MET A 211 8.69 -3.31 1.44
C MET A 211 8.68 -3.08 2.94
N THR A 212 8.64 -4.17 3.74
CA THR A 212 8.58 -4.14 5.20
C THR A 212 9.78 -4.79 5.85
N VAL A 213 10.02 -4.39 7.09
CA VAL A 213 10.92 -5.09 8.02
C VAL A 213 10.06 -5.91 8.97
N GLU A 214 10.30 -7.20 9.04
CA GLU A 214 9.64 -8.12 9.97
C GLU A 214 10.69 -8.72 10.89
N LEU A 215 10.54 -8.52 12.21
CA LEU A 215 11.43 -9.01 13.25
C LEU A 215 10.64 -9.93 14.18
N GLU A 216 11.04 -11.19 14.24
CA GLU A 216 10.44 -12.20 15.12
C GLU A 216 11.23 -12.29 16.43
N ASN A 217 10.52 -12.18 17.55
CA ASN A 217 11.08 -12.18 18.91
C ASN A 217 12.26 -11.20 19.10
N PRO A 218 12.15 -9.94 18.65
CA PRO A 218 13.25 -8.99 18.75
C PRO A 218 13.54 -8.55 20.19
N TYR A 219 14.78 -8.13 20.41
CA TYR A 219 15.11 -7.18 21.45
C TYR A 219 14.84 -5.77 20.98
N ILE A 220 14.46 -4.86 21.87
CA ILE A 220 14.11 -3.48 21.57
C ILE A 220 14.95 -2.55 22.46
N LEU A 221 15.90 -1.84 21.85
CA LEU A 221 16.66 -0.79 22.52
C LEU A 221 15.88 0.53 22.40
N ILE A 222 15.54 1.11 23.53
CA ILE A 222 14.78 2.37 23.62
C ILE A 222 15.70 3.44 24.18
N HIS A 223 16.13 4.38 23.33
CA HIS A 223 17.10 5.42 23.68
C HIS A 223 16.54 6.82 23.49
N GLU A 224 16.72 7.68 24.48
CA GLU A 224 16.14 9.03 24.48
C GLU A 224 16.81 9.97 23.46
N LYS A 225 18.14 9.89 23.33
CA LYS A 225 18.95 10.81 22.55
C LYS A 225 19.30 10.27 21.17
N LYS A 226 19.92 11.12 20.35
CA LYS A 226 20.49 10.74 19.05
C LYS A 226 21.67 9.78 19.20
N LEU A 227 21.78 8.89 18.23
CA LEU A 227 22.88 7.92 18.11
C LEU A 227 23.70 8.26 16.85
N SER A 228 24.85 8.87 17.02
CA SER A 228 25.79 9.18 15.93
C SER A 228 27.07 8.36 15.98
N ASN A 229 27.42 7.84 17.17
CA ASN A 229 28.63 7.06 17.41
C ASN A 229 28.26 5.62 17.85
N LEU A 230 28.88 4.64 17.23
CA LEU A 230 28.64 3.23 17.51
C LEU A 230 29.33 2.71 18.77
N GLN A 231 30.40 3.34 19.22
CA GLN A 231 31.23 2.83 20.31
C GLN A 231 30.42 2.54 21.57
N ALA A 232 29.52 3.43 21.95
CA ALA A 232 28.66 3.25 23.11
C ALA A 232 27.64 2.10 22.96
N MET A 233 27.31 1.72 21.71
CA MET A 233 26.36 0.65 21.39
C MET A 233 27.01 -0.73 21.22
N LEU A 234 28.34 -0.80 21.09
CA LEU A 234 29.03 -2.07 20.79
C LEU A 234 28.66 -3.20 21.76
N PRO A 235 28.61 -2.99 23.08
CA PRO A 235 28.28 -4.06 24.03
C PRO A 235 26.85 -4.64 23.76
N VAL A 236 25.87 -3.78 23.45
CA VAL A 236 24.50 -4.20 23.16
C VAL A 236 24.43 -4.94 21.82
N LEU A 237 25.14 -4.45 20.79
CA LEU A 237 25.19 -5.10 19.48
C LEU A 237 25.83 -6.48 19.54
N GLU A 238 26.94 -6.60 20.25
CA GLU A 238 27.62 -7.88 20.46
C GLU A 238 26.74 -8.88 21.22
N ALA A 239 26.09 -8.44 22.30
CA ALA A 239 25.16 -9.27 23.06
C ALA A 239 23.95 -9.71 22.20
N ALA A 240 23.39 -8.83 21.34
CA ALA A 240 22.31 -9.16 20.42
C ALA A 240 22.78 -10.21 19.38
N VAL A 241 23.98 -10.05 18.80
CA VAL A 241 24.55 -11.04 17.87
C VAL A 241 24.74 -12.40 18.55
N GLN A 242 25.30 -12.43 19.76
CA GLN A 242 25.50 -13.66 20.50
C GLN A 242 24.19 -14.38 20.85
N SER A 243 23.12 -13.63 21.10
CA SER A 243 21.80 -14.19 21.37
C SER A 243 21.12 -14.79 20.12
N GLY A 244 21.56 -14.41 18.91
CA GLY A 244 20.95 -14.78 17.63
C GLY A 244 19.60 -14.12 17.35
N ARG A 245 19.08 -13.30 18.27
CA ARG A 245 17.79 -12.59 18.13
C ARG A 245 17.97 -11.27 17.40
N PRO A 246 16.92 -10.83 16.64
CA PRO A 246 16.92 -9.51 16.01
C PRO A 246 16.94 -8.39 17.05
N LEU A 247 17.45 -7.22 16.65
CA LEU A 247 17.46 -6.01 17.46
C LEU A 247 16.71 -4.89 16.73
N LEU A 248 15.70 -4.31 17.36
CA LEU A 248 15.12 -3.04 16.98
C LEU A 248 15.75 -1.92 17.82
N ILE A 249 16.17 -0.84 17.17
CA ILE A 249 16.67 0.35 17.84
C ILE A 249 15.68 1.48 17.63
N ILE A 250 15.14 2.02 18.72
CA ILE A 250 14.27 3.19 18.76
C ILE A 250 15.04 4.32 19.45
N ALA A 251 15.38 5.37 18.70
CA ALA A 251 16.12 6.50 19.24
C ALA A 251 15.60 7.82 18.67
N GLU A 252 15.96 8.96 19.29
CA GLU A 252 15.59 10.28 18.74
C GLU A 252 15.92 10.39 17.25
N ASP A 253 17.15 10.01 16.91
CA ASP A 253 17.64 9.83 15.54
C ASP A 253 18.82 8.89 15.53
N ILE A 254 19.09 8.27 14.38
CA ILE A 254 20.32 7.48 14.17
C ILE A 254 20.91 7.96 12.86
N GLU A 255 22.08 8.56 12.93
CA GLU A 255 22.68 9.27 11.79
C GLU A 255 24.17 8.98 11.65
N GLY A 256 24.76 9.39 10.53
CA GLY A 256 26.19 9.34 10.29
C GLY A 256 26.78 7.92 10.30
N GLU A 257 27.88 7.75 11.05
CA GLU A 257 28.62 6.51 11.12
C GLU A 257 27.79 5.37 11.76
N ALA A 258 26.93 5.71 12.73
CA ALA A 258 26.11 4.72 13.42
C ALA A 258 25.13 4.04 12.44
N LEU A 259 24.38 4.81 11.66
CA LEU A 259 23.43 4.27 10.67
C LEU A 259 24.16 3.48 9.59
N ALA A 260 25.24 4.05 9.03
CA ALA A 260 26.02 3.39 7.98
C ALA A 260 26.54 2.02 8.42
N THR A 261 27.05 1.93 9.64
CA THR A 261 27.61 0.68 10.17
C THR A 261 26.51 -0.36 10.46
N LEU A 262 25.35 0.05 10.99
CA LEU A 262 24.21 -0.86 11.17
C LEU A 262 23.77 -1.45 9.83
N VAL A 263 23.64 -0.61 8.78
CA VAL A 263 23.29 -1.06 7.42
C VAL A 263 24.33 -2.04 6.86
N VAL A 264 25.64 -1.73 6.97
CA VAL A 264 26.71 -2.59 6.46
C VAL A 264 26.72 -3.96 7.18
N ASN A 265 26.57 -3.97 8.50
CA ASN A 265 26.54 -5.23 9.27
C ASN A 265 25.29 -6.07 8.97
N LYS A 266 24.15 -5.43 8.75
CA LYS A 266 22.92 -6.11 8.30
C LYS A 266 23.12 -6.73 6.92
N LEU A 267 23.65 -5.99 5.95
CA LEU A 267 23.89 -6.49 4.58
C LEU A 267 24.91 -7.65 4.54
N ARG A 268 25.90 -7.63 5.43
CA ARG A 268 26.87 -8.74 5.60
C ARG A 268 26.29 -9.96 6.30
N GLY A 269 25.05 -9.90 6.78
CA GLY A 269 24.39 -10.99 7.51
C GLY A 269 24.89 -11.20 8.93
N GLY A 270 25.77 -10.34 9.44
CA GLY A 270 26.34 -10.44 10.78
C GLY A 270 25.39 -9.97 11.89
N LEU A 271 24.41 -9.11 11.57
CA LEU A 271 23.50 -8.55 12.55
C LEU A 271 22.08 -8.45 11.95
N LYS A 272 21.10 -9.01 12.63
CA LYS A 272 19.69 -8.83 12.32
C LYS A 272 19.19 -7.58 13.04
N VAL A 273 19.16 -6.44 12.35
CA VAL A 273 18.85 -5.15 12.98
C VAL A 273 17.93 -4.30 12.10
N ALA A 274 17.10 -3.52 12.76
CA ALA A 274 16.39 -2.39 12.17
C ALA A 274 16.45 -1.18 13.11
N ALA A 275 16.28 0.00 12.55
CA ALA A 275 16.35 1.24 13.28
C ALA A 275 15.22 2.19 12.85
N VAL A 276 14.59 2.82 13.82
CA VAL A 276 13.49 3.78 13.64
C VAL A 276 13.68 5.00 14.53
N LYS A 277 13.08 6.13 14.13
CA LYS A 277 13.02 7.31 14.98
C LYS A 277 11.99 7.12 16.09
N ALA A 278 12.27 7.67 17.25
CA ALA A 278 11.31 7.77 18.33
C ALA A 278 10.10 8.64 17.93
N PRO A 279 8.86 8.25 18.31
CA PRO A 279 7.68 9.06 18.05
C PRO A 279 7.65 10.31 18.91
N GLY A 280 7.02 11.39 18.40
CA GLY A 280 6.85 12.65 19.10
C GLY A 280 8.11 13.53 19.18
N PHE A 281 8.01 14.62 19.95
CA PHE A 281 9.07 15.61 20.15
C PHE A 281 9.11 16.06 21.61
N GLY A 282 10.29 16.44 22.11
CA GLY A 282 10.47 16.96 23.48
C GLY A 282 9.94 16.01 24.55
N ASP A 283 9.20 16.52 25.53
CA ASP A 283 8.68 15.73 26.65
C ASP A 283 7.66 14.67 26.21
N ARG A 284 6.93 14.90 25.12
CA ARG A 284 6.04 13.90 24.55
C ARG A 284 6.80 12.69 24.02
N ARG A 285 7.96 12.90 23.40
CA ARG A 285 8.82 11.80 22.97
C ARG A 285 9.25 10.96 24.16
N LYS A 286 9.69 11.58 25.26
CA LYS A 286 10.04 10.87 26.49
C LYS A 286 8.88 10.04 27.02
N ALA A 287 7.68 10.63 27.06
CA ALA A 287 6.48 9.94 27.53
C ALA A 287 6.11 8.74 26.63
N MET A 288 6.20 8.88 25.32
CA MET A 288 5.94 7.78 24.37
C MET A 288 7.01 6.69 24.45
N LEU A 289 8.28 7.04 24.62
CA LEU A 289 9.35 6.05 24.86
C LEU A 289 9.13 5.27 26.15
N GLN A 290 8.63 5.91 27.22
CA GLN A 290 8.23 5.22 28.45
C GLN A 290 7.05 4.28 28.24
N ASP A 291 6.06 4.67 27.43
CA ASP A 291 4.94 3.79 27.10
C ASP A 291 5.41 2.54 26.36
N ILE A 292 6.33 2.71 25.39
CA ILE A 292 6.94 1.59 24.66
C ILE A 292 7.76 0.72 25.65
N ALA A 293 8.50 1.32 26.57
CA ALA A 293 9.28 0.58 27.56
C ALA A 293 8.39 -0.29 28.46
N ILE A 294 7.29 0.27 28.97
CA ILE A 294 6.31 -0.47 29.79
C ILE A 294 5.67 -1.60 28.96
N LEU A 295 5.22 -1.30 27.75
CA LEU A 295 4.60 -2.26 26.84
C LEU A 295 5.51 -3.47 26.54
N THR A 296 6.81 -3.24 26.43
CA THR A 296 7.79 -4.26 26.02
C THR A 296 8.61 -4.84 27.18
N LYS A 297 8.33 -4.43 28.41
CA LYS A 297 9.08 -4.78 29.62
C LYS A 297 10.56 -4.39 29.51
N GLY A 298 10.84 -3.26 28.88
CA GLY A 298 12.17 -2.70 28.73
C GLY A 298 12.37 -1.45 29.59
N GLU A 299 13.56 -0.87 29.50
CA GLU A 299 13.91 0.39 30.14
C GLU A 299 14.20 1.46 29.08
N MET A 300 13.71 2.68 29.31
CA MET A 300 14.13 3.83 28.52
C MET A 300 15.54 4.24 28.92
N ILE A 301 16.49 4.07 28.02
CA ILE A 301 17.89 4.42 28.25
C ILE A 301 18.05 5.92 28.15
N SER A 302 18.27 6.56 29.29
CA SER A 302 18.41 8.01 29.42
C SER A 302 19.50 8.35 30.43
N GLU A 303 20.40 9.26 30.06
CA GLU A 303 21.42 9.78 30.98
C GLU A 303 20.80 10.60 32.13
N ASP A 304 19.64 11.22 31.90
CA ASP A 304 18.88 11.95 32.93
C ASP A 304 18.40 10.99 34.04
N LEU A 305 18.19 9.72 33.69
CA LEU A 305 17.86 8.63 34.63
C LEU A 305 19.11 7.94 35.18
N GLY A 306 20.32 8.38 34.82
CA GLY A 306 21.59 7.83 35.25
C GLY A 306 22.03 6.56 34.47
N ILE A 307 21.31 6.20 33.38
CA ILE A 307 21.60 5.02 32.59
C ILE A 307 22.43 5.41 31.37
N LYS A 308 23.69 4.98 31.33
CA LYS A 308 24.56 5.18 30.17
C LYS A 308 24.42 4.01 29.19
N LEU A 309 24.45 4.31 27.90
CA LEU A 309 24.28 3.33 26.81
C LEU A 309 25.33 2.21 26.88
N GLU A 310 26.55 2.53 27.32
CA GLU A 310 27.68 1.57 27.50
C GLU A 310 27.39 0.50 28.55
N ASN A 311 26.49 0.75 29.49
CA ASN A 311 26.15 -0.15 30.60
C ASN A 311 24.87 -0.95 30.36
N VAL A 312 24.28 -0.82 29.18
CA VAL A 312 23.02 -1.51 28.84
C VAL A 312 23.25 -3.00 28.68
N THR A 313 22.43 -3.78 29.35
CA THR A 313 22.42 -5.25 29.28
C THR A 313 21.18 -5.74 28.54
N LEU A 314 21.17 -7.00 28.08
CA LEU A 314 19.99 -7.59 27.43
C LEU A 314 18.74 -7.57 28.31
N GLY A 315 18.88 -7.61 29.63
CA GLY A 315 17.76 -7.55 30.57
C GLY A 315 17.06 -6.20 30.63
N MET A 316 17.71 -5.12 30.17
CA MET A 316 17.15 -3.77 30.10
C MET A 316 16.45 -3.51 28.74
N LEU A 317 16.63 -4.39 27.75
CA LEU A 317 16.00 -4.27 26.46
C LEU A 317 14.55 -4.73 26.51
N GLY A 318 13.68 -3.99 25.84
CA GLY A 318 12.31 -4.42 25.60
C GLY A 318 12.26 -5.68 24.74
N GLN A 319 11.14 -6.39 24.80
CA GLN A 319 10.88 -7.60 24.01
C GLN A 319 9.45 -7.59 23.50
N ALA A 320 9.24 -8.19 22.35
CA ALA A 320 7.92 -8.43 21.77
C ALA A 320 7.96 -9.75 20.98
N LYS A 321 6.79 -10.30 20.68
CA LYS A 321 6.70 -11.49 19.83
C LYS A 321 7.02 -11.14 18.38
N LYS A 322 6.54 -10.00 17.90
CA LYS A 322 6.78 -9.52 16.54
C LYS A 322 6.86 -8.00 16.47
N VAL A 323 7.71 -7.48 15.59
CA VAL A 323 7.69 -6.08 15.17
C VAL A 323 7.65 -6.02 13.66
N THR A 324 6.73 -5.20 13.12
CA THR A 324 6.61 -4.92 11.70
C THR A 324 6.83 -3.43 11.46
N ILE A 325 7.70 -3.09 10.50
CA ILE A 325 8.01 -1.70 10.19
C ILE A 325 7.83 -1.50 8.68
N ASP A 326 7.00 -0.57 8.31
CA ASP A 326 6.90 -0.07 6.94
C ASP A 326 7.64 1.26 6.76
N LYS A 327 7.42 1.96 5.66
CA LYS A 327 8.06 3.27 5.39
C LYS A 327 7.59 4.38 6.33
N ASP A 328 6.40 4.25 6.91
CA ASP A 328 5.71 5.28 7.68
C ASP A 328 5.48 4.90 9.14
N ASN A 329 5.34 3.60 9.45
CA ASN A 329 4.86 3.11 10.74
C ASN A 329 5.74 2.00 11.31
N THR A 330 5.73 1.89 12.63
CA THR A 330 6.27 0.76 13.40
C THR A 330 5.16 0.19 14.28
N THR A 331 4.89 -1.12 14.12
CA THR A 331 3.89 -1.87 14.89
C THR A 331 4.57 -2.89 15.77
N ILE A 332 4.35 -2.81 17.07
CA ILE A 332 4.80 -3.78 18.09
C ILE A 332 3.62 -4.67 18.43
N VAL A 333 3.77 -5.96 18.26
CA VAL A 333 2.71 -6.96 18.51
C VAL A 333 3.15 -7.88 19.63
N ASP A 334 2.27 -8.08 20.61
CA ASP A 334 2.46 -8.96 21.76
C ASP A 334 3.76 -8.59 22.51
N GLY A 335 3.75 -7.37 23.07
CA GLY A 335 4.84 -6.87 23.92
C GLY A 335 4.92 -7.68 25.23
N ALA A 336 6.14 -7.87 25.74
CA ALA A 336 6.40 -8.66 26.96
C ALA A 336 6.04 -7.92 28.27
N GLY A 337 5.39 -6.73 28.20
CA GLY A 337 4.97 -5.95 29.35
C GLY A 337 3.93 -6.66 30.19
N GLU A 338 3.98 -6.46 31.50
CA GLU A 338 2.98 -7.02 32.42
C GLU A 338 1.65 -6.24 32.28
N ALA A 339 0.53 -6.94 32.15
CA ALA A 339 -0.78 -6.34 31.96
C ALA A 339 -1.17 -5.33 33.06
N ASP A 340 -0.73 -5.57 34.28
CA ASP A 340 -1.01 -4.67 35.41
C ASP A 340 -0.20 -3.36 35.32
N ASP A 341 1.04 -3.40 34.83
CA ASP A 341 1.88 -2.21 34.60
C ASP A 341 1.30 -1.37 33.45
N ILE A 342 0.83 -2.02 32.38
CA ILE A 342 0.17 -1.36 31.25
C ILE A 342 -1.11 -0.70 31.70
N LYS A 343 -1.94 -1.38 32.51
CA LYS A 343 -3.17 -0.81 33.09
C LYS A 343 -2.88 0.38 34.01
N ALA A 344 -1.84 0.28 34.84
CA ALA A 344 -1.42 1.39 35.70
C ALA A 344 -1.05 2.61 34.86
N ARG A 345 -0.28 2.40 33.77
CA ARG A 345 0.10 3.48 32.85
C ARG A 345 -1.10 4.08 32.12
N VAL A 346 -2.05 3.28 31.68
CA VAL A 346 -3.32 3.73 31.08
C VAL A 346 -4.09 4.62 32.05
N ASN A 347 -4.18 4.24 33.32
CA ASN A 347 -4.87 5.03 34.35
C ASN A 347 -4.14 6.35 34.67
N GLU A 348 -2.81 6.34 34.66
CA GLU A 348 -2.01 7.57 34.78
C GLU A 348 -2.32 8.55 33.64
N ILE A 349 -2.37 8.09 32.38
CA ILE A 349 -2.70 8.92 31.23
C ILE A 349 -4.14 9.46 31.36
N ARG A 350 -5.11 8.65 31.79
CA ARG A 350 -6.49 9.11 32.04
C ARG A 350 -6.52 10.23 33.07
N THR A 351 -5.78 10.09 34.17
CA THR A 351 -5.67 11.13 35.18
C THR A 351 -5.04 12.42 34.60
N GLN A 352 -4.08 12.32 33.73
CA GLN A 352 -3.49 13.48 33.03
C GLN A 352 -4.51 14.16 32.11
N ILE A 353 -5.35 13.39 31.40
CA ILE A 353 -6.45 13.92 30.57
C ILE A 353 -7.45 14.71 31.39
N ASP A 354 -7.82 14.18 32.55
CA ASP A 354 -8.80 14.83 33.44
C ASP A 354 -8.25 16.12 34.06
N ASN A 355 -6.96 16.19 34.32
CA ASN A 355 -6.30 17.32 34.99
C ASN A 355 -5.79 18.41 34.03
N THR A 356 -5.71 18.15 32.71
CA THR A 356 -5.22 19.16 31.77
C THR A 356 -6.26 20.21 31.42
N SER A 357 -5.86 21.47 31.45
CA SER A 357 -6.67 22.61 31.00
C SER A 357 -6.51 22.95 29.51
N SER A 358 -5.52 22.35 28.84
CA SER A 358 -5.22 22.58 27.42
C SER A 358 -5.97 21.58 26.56
N ASP A 359 -6.85 22.05 25.68
CA ASP A 359 -7.58 21.18 24.74
C ASP A 359 -6.63 20.45 23.80
N TYR A 360 -5.54 21.10 23.36
CA TYR A 360 -4.51 20.47 22.54
C TYR A 360 -3.77 19.34 23.29
N ASP A 361 -3.39 19.55 24.55
CA ASP A 361 -2.73 18.51 25.33
C ASP A 361 -3.70 17.37 25.65
N ARG A 362 -4.97 17.69 25.89
CA ARG A 362 -6.03 16.68 26.07
C ARG A 362 -6.16 15.79 24.85
N GLU A 363 -6.24 16.37 23.64
CA GLU A 363 -6.28 15.62 22.38
C GLU A 363 -5.06 14.69 22.24
N LYS A 364 -3.87 15.19 22.48
CA LYS A 364 -2.63 14.39 22.37
C LYS A 364 -2.49 13.30 23.43
N LEU A 365 -3.02 13.53 24.61
CA LEU A 365 -3.11 12.49 25.65
C LEU A 365 -4.14 11.43 25.29
N GLN A 366 -5.27 11.80 24.67
CA GLN A 366 -6.28 10.87 24.18
C GLN A 366 -5.73 9.98 23.04
N GLU A 367 -4.99 10.55 22.07
CA GLU A 367 -4.31 9.78 21.03
C GLU A 367 -3.34 8.76 21.66
N ARG A 368 -2.55 9.18 22.62
CA ARG A 368 -1.60 8.31 23.33
C ARG A 368 -2.30 7.21 24.11
N LEU A 369 -3.41 7.55 24.78
CA LEU A 369 -4.25 6.58 25.49
C LEU A 369 -4.81 5.53 24.53
N ALA A 370 -5.35 5.95 23.39
CA ALA A 370 -5.90 5.05 22.39
C ALA A 370 -4.84 4.06 21.86
N LYS A 371 -3.62 4.56 21.59
CA LYS A 371 -2.49 3.71 21.13
C LYS A 371 -2.07 2.66 22.16
N LEU A 372 -2.09 2.96 23.44
CA LEU A 372 -1.66 2.04 24.50
C LEU A 372 -2.79 1.12 24.99
N ALA A 373 -4.01 1.64 25.13
CA ALA A 373 -5.14 0.90 25.70
C ALA A 373 -5.87 0.01 24.70
N GLY A 374 -5.77 0.31 23.40
CA GLY A 374 -6.47 -0.42 22.34
C GLY A 374 -5.87 -1.81 22.05
N GLY A 375 -4.59 -2.01 22.35
CA GLY A 375 -3.89 -3.22 21.95
C GLY A 375 -3.77 -3.38 20.44
N VAL A 376 -3.46 -4.59 20.00
CA VAL A 376 -3.40 -4.98 18.59
C VAL A 376 -4.30 -6.19 18.36
N ALA A 377 -5.24 -6.08 17.43
CA ALA A 377 -5.99 -7.23 16.96
C ALA A 377 -5.16 -7.97 15.91
N VAL A 378 -4.97 -9.27 16.09
CA VAL A 378 -4.23 -10.14 15.18
C VAL A 378 -5.20 -11.09 14.51
N ILE A 379 -5.45 -10.88 13.22
CA ILE A 379 -6.22 -11.81 12.39
C ILE A 379 -5.25 -12.87 11.87
N LYS A 380 -5.42 -14.10 12.31
CA LYS A 380 -4.62 -15.24 11.86
C LYS A 380 -5.35 -15.96 10.75
N VAL A 381 -4.72 -16.07 9.60
CA VAL A 381 -5.30 -16.63 8.38
C VAL A 381 -4.84 -18.06 8.18
N GLY A 382 -5.77 -19.00 8.20
CA GLY A 382 -5.54 -20.41 7.96
C GLY A 382 -5.76 -20.84 6.51
N GLY A 383 -5.26 -22.02 6.15
CA GLY A 383 -5.47 -22.65 4.84
C GLY A 383 -4.80 -24.01 4.73
N ALA A 384 -5.19 -24.76 3.71
CA ALA A 384 -4.70 -26.14 3.51
C ALA A 384 -3.27 -26.19 2.92
N THR A 385 -2.83 -25.13 2.25
CA THR A 385 -1.51 -25.02 1.63
C THR A 385 -0.92 -23.64 1.87
N GLU A 386 0.41 -23.53 1.86
CA GLU A 386 1.10 -22.24 1.99
C GLU A 386 0.68 -21.22 0.91
N VAL A 387 0.41 -21.69 -0.31
CA VAL A 387 -0.05 -20.84 -1.41
C VAL A 387 -1.44 -20.27 -1.12
N GLU A 388 -2.34 -21.09 -0.58
CA GLU A 388 -3.68 -20.66 -0.18
C GLU A 388 -3.62 -19.67 0.99
N VAL A 389 -2.83 -19.95 2.02
CA VAL A 389 -2.66 -19.07 3.18
C VAL A 389 -2.15 -17.71 2.75
N LYS A 390 -1.15 -17.67 1.87
CA LYS A 390 -0.58 -16.42 1.37
C LYS A 390 -1.60 -15.63 0.55
N GLU A 391 -2.36 -16.26 -0.34
CA GLU A 391 -3.41 -15.60 -1.12
C GLU A 391 -4.53 -15.06 -0.23
N ARG A 392 -4.99 -15.85 0.74
CA ARG A 392 -6.01 -15.43 1.70
C ARG A 392 -5.53 -14.28 2.58
N LYS A 393 -4.27 -14.31 3.03
CA LYS A 393 -3.65 -13.23 3.80
C LYS A 393 -3.59 -11.93 3.02
N ASP A 394 -3.13 -11.96 1.76
CA ASP A 394 -3.07 -10.78 0.90
C ASP A 394 -4.50 -10.19 0.72
N ARG A 395 -5.51 -11.04 0.54
CA ARG A 395 -6.92 -10.64 0.44
C ARG A 395 -7.46 -10.00 1.73
N VAL A 396 -7.09 -10.53 2.89
CA VAL A 396 -7.46 -9.95 4.19
C VAL A 396 -6.77 -8.60 4.41
N ASP A 397 -5.49 -8.47 4.04
CA ASP A 397 -4.75 -7.21 4.11
C ASP A 397 -5.44 -6.13 3.23
N ASP A 398 -5.81 -6.45 1.99
CA ASP A 398 -6.52 -5.52 1.08
C ASP A 398 -7.88 -5.12 1.67
N ALA A 399 -8.66 -6.09 2.16
CA ALA A 399 -9.96 -5.83 2.76
C ALA A 399 -9.85 -4.96 4.04
N LEU A 400 -8.82 -5.14 4.83
CA LEU A 400 -8.53 -4.31 6.00
C LEU A 400 -8.23 -2.86 5.60
N HIS A 401 -7.39 -2.65 4.59
CA HIS A 401 -7.06 -1.32 4.09
C HIS A 401 -8.30 -0.61 3.51
N ALA A 402 -9.10 -1.31 2.70
CA ALA A 402 -10.36 -0.78 2.17
C ALA A 402 -11.32 -0.39 3.29
N THR A 403 -11.43 -1.21 4.33
CA THR A 403 -12.30 -0.94 5.48
C THR A 403 -11.83 0.30 6.26
N ARG A 404 -10.53 0.47 6.48
CA ARG A 404 -9.96 1.69 7.07
C ARG A 404 -10.25 2.92 6.22
N ALA A 405 -10.05 2.82 4.90
CA ALA A 405 -10.35 3.90 3.97
C ALA A 405 -11.84 4.30 4.01
N ALA A 406 -12.75 3.34 4.19
CA ALA A 406 -14.18 3.59 4.34
C ALA A 406 -14.51 4.29 5.67
N VAL A 407 -13.86 3.91 6.76
CA VAL A 407 -14.03 4.57 8.07
C VAL A 407 -13.52 6.02 8.03
N GLU A 408 -12.44 6.29 7.29
CA GLU A 408 -11.83 7.63 7.18
C GLU A 408 -12.67 8.61 6.32
N GLU A 409 -13.17 8.19 5.17
CA GLU A 409 -13.81 9.10 4.19
C GLU A 409 -15.21 8.65 3.74
N GLY A 410 -15.77 7.65 4.39
CA GLY A 410 -17.09 7.13 4.04
C GLY A 410 -17.09 6.24 2.79
N ILE A 411 -18.30 5.94 2.35
CA ILE A 411 -18.59 5.01 1.25
C ILE A 411 -19.43 5.65 0.16
N VAL A 412 -19.30 5.12 -1.06
CA VAL A 412 -20.11 5.44 -2.23
C VAL A 412 -20.64 4.15 -2.88
N PRO A 413 -21.65 4.21 -3.78
CA PRO A 413 -22.07 3.03 -4.53
C PRO A 413 -20.90 2.42 -5.30
N GLY A 414 -20.71 1.11 -5.16
CA GLY A 414 -19.58 0.37 -5.73
C GLY A 414 -19.75 0.03 -7.22
N GLY A 415 -18.92 -0.90 -7.68
CA GLY A 415 -19.01 -1.42 -9.06
C GLY A 415 -18.73 -0.38 -10.15
N GLY A 416 -17.99 0.69 -9.85
CA GLY A 416 -17.73 1.81 -10.77
C GLY A 416 -18.92 2.75 -10.96
N THR A 417 -20.02 2.54 -10.26
CA THR A 417 -21.28 3.29 -10.41
C THR A 417 -21.13 4.73 -9.94
N ALA A 418 -20.43 4.98 -8.84
CA ALA A 418 -20.17 6.34 -8.35
C ALA A 418 -19.43 7.20 -9.39
N LEU A 419 -18.41 6.65 -10.04
CA LEU A 419 -17.69 7.32 -11.13
C LEU A 419 -18.57 7.55 -12.35
N LEU A 420 -19.41 6.59 -12.71
CA LEU A 420 -20.35 6.74 -13.83
C LEU A 420 -21.27 7.94 -13.59
N TYR A 421 -21.89 8.05 -12.43
CA TYR A 421 -22.80 9.16 -12.12
C TYR A 421 -22.08 10.50 -11.91
N ALA A 422 -20.81 10.49 -11.53
CA ALA A 422 -19.99 11.71 -11.46
C ALA A 422 -19.80 12.37 -12.85
N THR A 423 -20.08 11.67 -13.95
CA THR A 423 -20.13 12.29 -15.30
C THR A 423 -21.14 13.43 -15.37
N LYS A 424 -22.20 13.41 -14.57
CA LYS A 424 -23.20 14.46 -14.48
C LYS A 424 -22.63 15.77 -13.92
N ALA A 425 -21.70 15.69 -12.99
CA ALA A 425 -21.01 16.87 -12.43
C ALA A 425 -20.12 17.58 -13.45
N LEU A 426 -19.75 16.89 -14.53
CA LEU A 426 -19.00 17.45 -15.66
C LEU A 426 -19.90 18.01 -16.79
N ALA A 427 -21.22 17.86 -16.68
CA ALA A 427 -22.14 18.36 -17.69
C ALA A 427 -22.13 19.91 -17.72
N GLY A 428 -21.85 20.48 -18.90
CA GLY A 428 -21.76 21.93 -19.08
C GLY A 428 -20.46 22.58 -18.53
N LEU A 429 -19.54 21.79 -17.95
CA LEU A 429 -18.24 22.29 -17.54
C LEU A 429 -17.36 22.53 -18.78
N THR A 430 -16.80 23.75 -18.89
CA THR A 430 -15.93 24.17 -19.99
C THR A 430 -14.60 24.69 -19.43
N GLY A 431 -13.53 24.51 -20.18
CA GLY A 431 -12.25 25.13 -19.90
C GLY A 431 -12.12 26.55 -20.47
N ALA A 432 -10.97 27.16 -20.29
CA ALA A 432 -10.66 28.50 -20.81
C ALA A 432 -10.54 28.53 -22.36
N ASN A 433 -10.34 27.35 -22.99
CA ASN A 433 -10.29 27.18 -24.44
C ASN A 433 -10.81 25.78 -24.83
N GLU A 434 -10.86 25.52 -26.16
CA GLU A 434 -11.39 24.25 -26.70
C GLU A 434 -10.56 23.04 -26.27
N ASP A 435 -9.23 23.15 -26.21
CA ASP A 435 -8.34 22.06 -25.81
C ASP A 435 -8.52 21.68 -24.32
N GLN A 436 -8.73 22.69 -23.44
CA GLN A 436 -9.07 22.41 -22.05
C GLN A 436 -10.45 21.76 -21.91
N THR A 437 -11.43 22.24 -22.68
CA THR A 437 -12.76 21.62 -22.71
C THR A 437 -12.68 20.16 -23.19
N ARG A 438 -11.83 19.90 -24.18
CA ARG A 438 -11.55 18.53 -24.61
C ARG A 438 -10.88 17.68 -23.53
N GLY A 439 -10.00 18.28 -22.73
CA GLY A 439 -9.42 17.64 -21.54
C GLY A 439 -10.49 17.19 -20.55
N ILE A 440 -11.51 18.01 -20.31
CA ILE A 440 -12.67 17.66 -19.48
C ILE A 440 -13.44 16.47 -20.10
N ASP A 441 -13.66 16.47 -21.42
CA ASP A 441 -14.32 15.38 -22.12
C ASP A 441 -13.55 14.05 -22.05
N ILE A 442 -12.23 14.09 -22.03
CA ILE A 442 -11.38 12.90 -21.84
C ILE A 442 -11.73 12.25 -20.51
N VAL A 443 -11.75 13.01 -19.41
CA VAL A 443 -12.09 12.48 -18.09
C VAL A 443 -13.52 11.97 -18.04
N ARG A 444 -14.49 12.73 -18.60
CA ARG A 444 -15.89 12.34 -18.65
C ARG A 444 -16.10 10.97 -19.31
N LYS A 445 -15.33 10.66 -20.35
CA LYS A 445 -15.35 9.34 -20.99
C LYS A 445 -14.61 8.30 -20.14
N ALA A 446 -13.43 8.63 -19.63
CA ALA A 446 -12.57 7.70 -18.93
C ALA A 446 -13.20 7.16 -17.64
N ILE A 447 -13.93 7.99 -16.88
CA ILE A 447 -14.57 7.56 -15.63
C ILE A 447 -15.74 6.59 -15.83
N THR A 448 -16.17 6.34 -17.07
CA THR A 448 -17.11 5.24 -17.38
C THR A 448 -16.41 3.89 -17.57
N ALA A 449 -15.07 3.87 -17.69
CA ALA A 449 -14.33 2.64 -17.99
C ALA A 449 -14.43 1.56 -16.89
N PRO A 450 -14.41 1.88 -15.59
CA PRO A 450 -14.50 0.85 -14.55
C PRO A 450 -15.80 0.04 -14.62
N VAL A 451 -16.95 0.68 -14.65
CA VAL A 451 -18.25 -0.02 -14.76
C VAL A 451 -18.35 -0.85 -16.04
N ARG A 452 -17.83 -0.32 -17.16
CA ARG A 452 -17.80 -1.04 -18.44
C ARG A 452 -16.90 -2.28 -18.35
N GLN A 453 -15.74 -2.18 -17.73
CA GLN A 453 -14.81 -3.30 -17.59
C GLN A 453 -15.39 -4.39 -16.67
N ILE A 454 -16.03 -4.00 -15.56
CA ILE A 454 -16.72 -4.95 -14.67
C ILE A 454 -17.82 -5.71 -15.42
N ALA A 455 -18.61 -5.00 -16.20
CA ALA A 455 -19.66 -5.62 -17.03
C ALA A 455 -19.07 -6.57 -18.09
N GLN A 456 -17.98 -6.17 -18.76
CA GLN A 456 -17.29 -7.01 -19.75
C GLN A 456 -16.70 -8.28 -19.12
N ASN A 457 -16.10 -8.19 -17.94
CA ASN A 457 -15.58 -9.35 -17.22
C ASN A 457 -16.72 -10.30 -16.78
N ALA A 458 -17.94 -9.76 -16.60
CA ALA A 458 -19.14 -10.55 -16.34
C ALA A 458 -19.80 -11.13 -17.60
N GLY A 459 -19.29 -10.84 -18.80
CA GLY A 459 -19.82 -11.35 -20.07
C GLY A 459 -20.87 -10.47 -20.73
N HIS A 460 -21.03 -9.23 -20.27
CA HIS A 460 -21.99 -8.26 -20.81
C HIS A 460 -21.32 -7.15 -21.63
N ASP A 461 -22.07 -6.51 -22.52
CA ASP A 461 -21.59 -5.30 -23.21
C ASP A 461 -21.58 -4.12 -22.22
N GLY A 462 -20.39 -3.64 -21.91
CA GLY A 462 -20.20 -2.55 -20.95
C GLY A 462 -20.82 -1.21 -21.42
N ALA A 463 -20.95 -0.98 -22.73
CA ALA A 463 -21.60 0.22 -23.25
C ALA A 463 -23.12 0.17 -23.03
N VAL A 464 -23.73 -1.00 -23.23
CA VAL A 464 -25.16 -1.22 -22.97
C VAL A 464 -25.48 -1.05 -21.48
N ILE A 465 -24.66 -1.64 -20.60
CA ILE A 465 -24.86 -1.52 -19.15
C ILE A 465 -24.75 -0.05 -18.71
N SER A 466 -23.66 0.63 -19.10
CA SER A 466 -23.47 2.05 -18.73
C SER A 466 -24.56 2.96 -19.28
N GLY A 467 -25.04 2.71 -20.52
CA GLY A 467 -26.14 3.44 -21.12
C GLY A 467 -27.45 3.29 -20.35
N LYS A 468 -27.83 2.04 -20.00
CA LYS A 468 -29.06 1.79 -19.23
C LYS A 468 -29.03 2.45 -17.85
N LEU A 469 -27.88 2.46 -17.17
CA LEU A 469 -27.74 3.14 -15.87
C LEU A 469 -27.91 4.66 -16.00
N MET A 470 -27.34 5.27 -17.04
CA MET A 470 -27.49 6.70 -17.28
C MET A 470 -28.93 7.09 -17.67
N ASP A 471 -29.62 6.25 -18.45
CA ASP A 471 -31.01 6.47 -18.89
C ASP A 471 -32.02 6.32 -17.74
N ALA A 472 -31.73 5.45 -16.74
CA ALA A 472 -32.60 5.25 -15.59
C ALA A 472 -32.74 6.50 -14.70
N ASN A 473 -31.80 7.42 -14.77
CA ASN A 473 -31.75 8.67 -14.01
C ASN A 473 -31.94 8.51 -12.49
N ASP A 474 -31.55 7.36 -11.97
CA ASP A 474 -31.56 6.98 -10.54
C ASP A 474 -30.12 6.69 -10.10
N GLU A 475 -29.56 7.56 -9.30
CA GLU A 475 -28.15 7.46 -8.85
C GLU A 475 -27.92 6.40 -7.78
N THR A 476 -28.98 5.78 -7.28
CA THR A 476 -28.89 4.64 -6.36
C THR A 476 -28.84 3.31 -7.12
N LEU A 477 -29.28 3.30 -8.38
CA LEU A 477 -29.30 2.11 -9.22
C LEU A 477 -27.90 1.80 -9.76
N GLY A 478 -27.48 0.56 -9.67
CA GLY A 478 -26.25 0.06 -10.28
C GLY A 478 -26.44 -1.33 -10.87
N PHE A 479 -25.42 -1.82 -11.54
CA PHE A 479 -25.39 -3.17 -12.06
C PHE A 479 -24.56 -4.08 -11.14
N ASN A 480 -25.24 -5.00 -10.44
CA ASN A 480 -24.58 -6.02 -9.65
C ASN A 480 -24.07 -7.15 -10.57
N ALA A 481 -22.80 -7.12 -10.90
CA ALA A 481 -22.17 -8.08 -11.81
C ALA A 481 -22.05 -9.50 -11.21
N ALA A 482 -22.22 -9.68 -9.89
CA ALA A 482 -22.24 -11.01 -9.26
C ALA A 482 -23.55 -11.75 -9.59
N THR A 483 -24.68 -11.04 -9.53
CA THR A 483 -26.03 -11.57 -9.68
C THR A 483 -26.67 -11.26 -11.05
N ASP A 484 -26.00 -10.48 -11.90
CA ASP A 484 -26.49 -9.99 -13.20
C ASP A 484 -27.79 -9.17 -13.10
N THR A 485 -27.98 -8.42 -12.00
CA THR A 485 -29.20 -7.64 -11.72
C THR A 485 -28.92 -6.14 -11.63
N TYR A 486 -29.96 -5.34 -11.92
CA TYR A 486 -29.98 -3.91 -11.69
C TYR A 486 -30.70 -3.65 -10.35
N GLU A 487 -30.01 -3.09 -9.40
CA GLU A 487 -30.53 -2.88 -8.04
C GLU A 487 -29.87 -1.71 -7.34
N ASN A 488 -30.38 -1.32 -6.18
CA ASN A 488 -29.72 -0.34 -5.33
C ASN A 488 -28.47 -0.98 -4.71
N LEU A 489 -27.29 -0.60 -5.22
CA LEU A 489 -26.02 -1.22 -4.80
C LEU A 489 -25.67 -0.98 -3.34
N VAL A 490 -26.02 0.17 -2.79
CA VAL A 490 -25.78 0.45 -1.36
C VAL A 490 -26.62 -0.47 -0.48
N ALA A 491 -27.91 -0.66 -0.84
CA ALA A 491 -28.78 -1.60 -0.13
C ALA A 491 -28.35 -3.06 -0.30
N ALA A 492 -27.79 -3.40 -1.47
CA ALA A 492 -27.23 -4.73 -1.76
C ALA A 492 -25.86 -4.97 -1.12
N GLY A 493 -25.29 -3.97 -0.44
CA GLY A 493 -23.96 -4.06 0.16
C GLY A 493 -22.79 -3.93 -0.82
N VAL A 494 -23.05 -3.59 -2.10
CA VAL A 494 -22.01 -3.34 -3.12
C VAL A 494 -21.56 -1.89 -3.03
N ILE A 495 -20.56 -1.64 -2.20
CA ILE A 495 -20.08 -0.32 -1.82
C ILE A 495 -18.57 -0.22 -1.96
N ASP A 496 -18.07 0.95 -2.33
CA ASP A 496 -16.63 1.23 -2.43
C ASP A 496 -16.25 2.35 -1.44
N PRO A 497 -15.07 2.31 -0.80
CA PRO A 497 -14.57 3.43 0.00
C PRO A 497 -14.34 4.66 -0.88
N THR A 498 -14.85 5.82 -0.46
CA THR A 498 -14.67 7.10 -1.19
C THR A 498 -13.21 7.44 -1.42
N LYS A 499 -12.36 7.21 -0.41
CA LYS A 499 -10.92 7.40 -0.49
C LYS A 499 -10.28 6.57 -1.61
N VAL A 500 -10.65 5.30 -1.73
CA VAL A 500 -10.15 4.39 -2.78
C VAL A 500 -10.52 4.91 -4.17
N VAL A 501 -11.80 5.24 -4.37
CA VAL A 501 -12.31 5.69 -5.69
C VAL A 501 -11.66 6.99 -6.14
N ARG A 502 -11.59 8.01 -5.24
CA ARG A 502 -11.00 9.30 -5.60
C ARG A 502 -9.49 9.22 -5.81
N THR A 503 -8.76 8.45 -4.98
CA THR A 503 -7.31 8.25 -5.11
C THR A 503 -6.99 7.56 -6.42
N ALA A 504 -7.72 6.50 -6.78
CA ALA A 504 -7.57 5.81 -8.05
C ALA A 504 -7.70 6.78 -9.25
N LEU A 505 -8.67 7.69 -9.22
CA LEU A 505 -8.82 8.69 -10.27
C LEU A 505 -7.71 9.75 -10.27
N GLN A 506 -7.31 10.24 -9.11
CA GLN A 506 -6.27 11.28 -8.98
C GLN A 506 -4.91 10.76 -9.45
N ASP A 507 -4.51 9.56 -9.02
CA ASP A 507 -3.24 8.96 -9.40
C ASP A 507 -3.22 8.58 -10.89
N ALA A 508 -4.33 8.02 -11.40
CA ALA A 508 -4.49 7.74 -12.82
C ALA A 508 -4.34 9.00 -13.68
N ALA A 509 -5.01 10.08 -13.32
CA ALA A 509 -4.98 11.34 -14.06
C ALA A 509 -3.61 12.04 -13.97
N SER A 510 -2.96 11.98 -12.82
CA SER A 510 -1.61 12.54 -12.61
C SER A 510 -0.62 11.93 -13.59
N VAL A 511 -0.52 10.61 -13.62
CA VAL A 511 0.42 9.90 -14.51
C VAL A 511 0.01 10.00 -15.97
N ALA A 512 -1.30 9.85 -16.26
CA ALA A 512 -1.81 10.01 -17.63
C ALA A 512 -1.52 11.41 -18.19
N GLY A 513 -1.67 12.46 -17.37
CA GLY A 513 -1.33 13.83 -17.75
C GLY A 513 0.15 13.99 -18.12
N LEU A 514 1.06 13.34 -17.41
CA LEU A 514 2.49 13.33 -17.75
C LEU A 514 2.74 12.61 -19.08
N LEU A 515 2.13 11.45 -19.29
CA LEU A 515 2.27 10.69 -20.54
C LEU A 515 1.73 11.46 -21.76
N ILE A 516 0.57 12.11 -21.62
CA ILE A 516 -0.06 12.90 -22.69
C ILE A 516 0.82 14.09 -23.08
N THR A 517 1.53 14.71 -22.13
CA THR A 517 2.42 15.85 -22.35
C THR A 517 3.85 15.45 -22.77
N THR A 518 4.15 14.17 -22.84
CA THR A 518 5.49 13.68 -23.23
C THR A 518 5.72 13.85 -24.74
N GLU A 519 6.84 14.48 -25.10
CA GLU A 519 7.28 14.68 -26.49
C GLU A 519 8.50 13.86 -26.86
N ALA A 520 9.40 13.58 -25.91
CA ALA A 520 10.60 12.80 -26.12
C ALA A 520 10.74 11.69 -25.09
N ALA A 521 11.25 10.54 -25.53
CA ALA A 521 11.59 9.41 -24.70
C ALA A 521 13.06 9.03 -24.89
N ILE A 522 13.78 8.84 -23.79
CA ILE A 522 15.22 8.57 -23.80
C ILE A 522 15.48 7.28 -23.03
N THR A 523 16.11 6.30 -23.70
CA THR A 523 16.45 5.01 -23.11
C THR A 523 17.94 4.71 -23.23
N GLU A 524 18.44 3.75 -22.50
CA GLU A 524 19.78 3.20 -22.73
C GLU A 524 19.77 2.31 -23.96
N LYS A 525 20.71 2.56 -24.87
CA LYS A 525 20.91 1.71 -26.03
C LYS A 525 21.40 0.34 -25.54
N PRO A 526 20.79 -0.77 -25.99
CA PRO A 526 21.29 -2.09 -25.66
C PRO A 526 22.76 -2.21 -26.06
N GLU A 527 23.62 -2.65 -25.16
CA GLU A 527 24.98 -3.00 -25.52
C GLU A 527 24.91 -4.28 -26.37
N ASP A 528 25.44 -4.23 -27.57
CA ASP A 528 25.74 -5.44 -28.33
C ASP A 528 26.78 -6.23 -27.52
N LYS A 529 26.34 -7.25 -26.78
CA LYS A 529 27.28 -8.17 -26.15
C LYS A 529 28.09 -8.77 -27.28
N PRO A 530 29.43 -8.55 -27.32
CA PRO A 530 30.24 -9.24 -28.31
C PRO A 530 29.98 -10.74 -28.16
N ALA A 531 29.70 -11.42 -29.24
CA ALA A 531 29.59 -12.87 -29.28
C ALA A 531 30.81 -13.44 -28.56
N ALA A 532 30.57 -14.27 -27.54
CA ALA A 532 31.67 -14.95 -26.87
C ALA A 532 32.57 -15.58 -27.93
N PRO A 533 33.90 -15.34 -27.90
CA PRO A 533 34.78 -15.93 -28.88
C PRO A 533 34.54 -17.45 -28.90
N ALA A 534 34.22 -17.98 -30.05
CA ALA A 534 34.07 -19.41 -30.24
C ALA A 534 35.34 -20.08 -29.70
N MET A 535 35.17 -20.95 -28.69
CA MET A 535 36.28 -21.76 -28.22
C MET A 535 36.90 -22.46 -29.46
N PRO A 536 38.21 -22.38 -29.66
CA PRO A 536 38.82 -23.14 -30.74
C PRO A 536 38.56 -24.62 -30.47
N ASP A 537 37.97 -25.24 -31.44
CA ASP A 537 37.75 -26.68 -31.51
C ASP A 537 39.11 -27.38 -31.33
N MET A 538 39.38 -27.91 -30.15
CA MET A 538 40.52 -28.78 -29.91
C MET A 538 40.19 -30.16 -30.48
N GLY A 539 40.01 -30.15 -31.78
CA GLY A 539 39.97 -31.36 -32.58
C GLY A 539 41.34 -31.97 -32.73
N GLY A 540 41.52 -33.14 -32.21
CA GLY A 540 42.47 -34.09 -32.76
C GLY A 540 43.86 -34.14 -32.16
N MET A 541 44.06 -34.91 -31.11
CA MET A 541 45.25 -35.72 -30.97
C MET A 541 44.82 -37.17 -30.80
N GLY A 542 44.70 -37.83 -31.95
CA GLY A 542 44.59 -39.25 -32.02
C GLY A 542 45.91 -39.94 -31.71
N GLY A 543 45.81 -41.00 -30.95
CA GLY A 543 46.55 -42.23 -31.07
C GLY A 543 48.08 -42.20 -30.88
N MET A 544 48.51 -42.77 -29.77
CA MET A 544 49.61 -43.75 -29.81
C MET A 544 49.37 -44.74 -28.68
N GLY A 545 49.21 -45.98 -29.09
CA GLY A 545 49.09 -47.14 -28.24
C GLY A 545 50.38 -47.46 -27.51
N PHE A 546 50.16 -48.10 -26.40
CA PHE A 546 50.78 -49.38 -26.02
C PHE A 546 49.91 -49.96 -24.92
#